data_89a7ac230c69fe6e16b55f8f14761814
#
_entry.id   89a7ac230c69fe6e16b55f8f14761814
#
_cell.length_a   1.000
_cell.length_b   1.000
_cell.length_c   1.000
_cell.angle_alpha   90.00
_cell.angle_beta   90.00
_cell.angle_gamma   90.00
#
_symmetry.space_group_name_H-M   'P 1'
#
loop_
_entity.id
_entity.type
_entity.pdbx_description
1 polymer ?
#
loop_
_entity_poly.entity_id
_entity_poly.type
_entity_poly.pdbx_seq_one_letter_code
_entity_poly.pdbx_strand_id
1 'polypeptide(L)'
;MLPNVATLPITVGVGAFLIREGELLVVRKTYGPSKGQWTIPSGYVERLESIVQSVEREVKEETNIVGRAGSMLAVRNRVTETANDTFLVFQVAYVSGRAEPDRNEVSEAAFVPLEELATSVESASFTRAIVAKLTHPEGLHLDPYQPPPDPKDLRAYLLYL
;
A
#
# COMPACT_ATOMS: atom_id res chain seq x y z
N MET A 1 -21.75 -32.38 7.68
CA MET A 1 -21.54 -31.18 8.52
C MET A 1 -20.08 -30.79 8.37
N LEU A 2 -19.79 -29.73 7.63
CA LEU A 2 -18.43 -29.21 7.59
C LEU A 2 -18.06 -28.74 8.99
N PRO A 3 -16.84 -29.02 9.49
CA PRO A 3 -16.41 -28.48 10.77
C PRO A 3 -16.54 -26.96 10.71
N ASN A 4 -17.00 -26.40 11.81
CA ASN A 4 -17.09 -24.95 11.99
C ASN A 4 -15.64 -24.41 11.95
N VAL A 5 -15.13 -24.17 10.75
CA VAL A 5 -13.85 -23.50 10.54
C VAL A 5 -14.13 -22.07 11.00
N ALA A 6 -13.69 -21.76 12.21
CA ALA A 6 -13.61 -20.37 12.64
C ALA A 6 -12.78 -19.65 11.57
N THR A 7 -13.46 -18.91 10.71
CA THR A 7 -12.81 -18.18 9.62
C THR A 7 -11.97 -17.10 10.27
N LEU A 8 -10.65 -17.33 10.26
CA LEU A 8 -9.70 -16.27 10.60
C LEU A 8 -9.97 -15.06 9.71
N PRO A 9 -9.87 -13.84 10.22
CA PRO A 9 -10.00 -12.65 9.39
C PRO A 9 -9.01 -12.73 8.21
N ILE A 10 -9.53 -12.66 7.00
CA ILE A 10 -8.74 -12.50 5.79
C ILE A 10 -8.82 -11.02 5.44
N THR A 11 -7.65 -10.37 5.41
CA THR A 11 -7.56 -8.95 5.11
C THR A 11 -6.73 -8.71 3.86
N VAL A 12 -7.05 -7.64 3.14
CA VAL A 12 -6.26 -7.13 2.04
C VAL A 12 -5.86 -5.71 2.39
N GLY A 13 -4.55 -5.49 2.46
CA GLY A 13 -3.96 -4.18 2.63
C GLY A 13 -3.29 -3.71 1.35
N VAL A 14 -3.14 -2.40 1.22
CA VAL A 14 -2.44 -1.74 0.12
C VAL A 14 -1.41 -0.76 0.65
N GLY A 15 -0.30 -0.59 -0.06
CA GLY A 15 0.73 0.38 0.26
C GLY A 15 1.25 1.07 -0.98
N ALA A 16 1.64 2.33 -0.84
CA ALA A 16 2.08 3.18 -1.93
C ALA A 16 3.61 3.34 -1.93
N PHE A 17 4.24 2.94 -3.03
CA PHE A 17 5.64 3.20 -3.32
C PHE A 17 5.71 4.42 -4.26
N LEU A 18 5.77 5.63 -3.67
CA LEU A 18 5.75 6.89 -4.38
C LEU A 18 7.10 7.58 -4.24
N ILE A 19 7.85 7.60 -5.34
CA ILE A 19 9.15 8.29 -5.43
C ILE A 19 8.99 9.63 -6.14
N ARG A 20 9.63 10.64 -5.59
CA ARG A 20 9.79 11.94 -6.20
C ARG A 20 11.22 12.45 -5.96
N GLU A 21 11.92 12.79 -7.02
CA GLU A 21 13.28 13.37 -6.96
C GLU A 21 14.30 12.51 -6.16
N GLY A 22 14.16 11.17 -6.22
CA GLY A 22 15.02 10.22 -5.50
C GLY A 22 14.62 9.95 -4.06
N GLU A 23 13.53 10.54 -3.60
CA GLU A 23 12.99 10.36 -2.24
C GLU A 23 11.68 9.60 -2.27
N LEU A 24 11.47 8.74 -1.29
CA LEU A 24 10.24 7.96 -1.09
C LEU A 24 9.32 8.71 -0.12
N LEU A 25 8.04 8.80 -0.47
CA LEU A 25 7.00 9.25 0.44
C LEU A 25 6.81 8.22 1.55
N VAL A 26 6.99 8.64 2.80
CA VAL A 26 6.85 7.81 3.98
C VAL A 26 6.10 8.52 5.09
N VAL A 27 5.56 7.74 5.99
CA VAL A 27 4.78 8.20 7.15
C VAL A 27 5.24 7.51 8.43
N ARG A 28 4.99 8.14 9.57
CA ARG A 28 5.12 7.52 10.90
C ARG A 28 3.73 7.29 11.48
N LYS A 29 3.31 6.05 11.59
CA LYS A 29 2.01 5.71 12.16
C LYS A 29 2.00 5.86 13.68
N THR A 30 0.85 6.24 14.23
CA THR A 30 0.63 6.39 15.66
C THR A 30 0.28 5.09 16.35
N TYR A 31 0.04 4.02 15.60
CA TYR A 31 -0.41 2.72 16.08
C TYR A 31 0.24 1.54 15.31
N GLY A 32 -0.06 0.33 15.73
CA GLY A 32 0.36 -0.90 15.07
C GLY A 32 1.83 -1.29 15.30
N PRO A 33 2.28 -2.38 14.65
CA PRO A 33 3.61 -2.95 14.88
C PRO A 33 4.78 -2.04 14.48
N SER A 34 4.55 -1.12 13.52
CA SER A 34 5.55 -0.15 13.05
C SER A 34 5.32 1.27 13.60
N LYS A 35 4.62 1.38 14.74
CA LYS A 35 4.39 2.67 15.39
C LYS A 35 5.69 3.44 15.58
N GLY A 36 5.69 4.70 15.14
CA GLY A 36 6.84 5.62 15.24
C GLY A 36 7.97 5.35 14.26
N GLN A 37 7.89 4.29 13.44
CA GLN A 37 8.88 4.01 12.39
C GLN A 37 8.40 4.54 11.03
N TRP A 38 9.36 4.85 10.16
CA TRP A 38 9.07 5.18 8.77
C TRP A 38 8.52 3.97 8.02
N THR A 39 7.34 4.13 7.44
CA THR A 39 6.70 3.13 6.58
C THR A 39 6.06 3.81 5.38
N ILE A 40 5.79 3.06 4.33
CA ILE A 40 5.03 3.60 3.18
C ILE A 40 3.58 3.89 3.61
N PRO A 41 2.92 4.89 3.00
CA PRO A 41 1.49 5.13 3.20
C PRO A 41 0.68 3.87 2.88
N SER A 42 -0.22 3.48 3.77
CA SER A 42 -0.88 2.18 3.64
C SER A 42 -2.09 2.02 4.54
N GLY A 43 -3.04 1.21 4.11
CA GLY A 43 -4.19 0.81 4.90
C GLY A 43 -4.92 -0.39 4.32
N TYR A 44 -6.08 -0.69 4.85
CA TYR A 44 -6.90 -1.80 4.38
C TYR A 44 -7.83 -1.38 3.26
N VAL A 45 -8.08 -2.34 2.36
CA VAL A 45 -9.10 -2.20 1.33
C VAL A 45 -10.47 -2.19 2.00
N GLU A 46 -11.24 -1.15 1.72
CA GLU A 46 -12.59 -1.01 2.24
C GLU A 46 -13.63 -1.69 1.36
N ARG A 47 -14.79 -1.90 1.95
CA ARG A 47 -15.90 -2.47 1.22
C ARG A 47 -16.34 -1.54 0.08
N LEU A 48 -16.51 -2.09 -1.10
CA LEU A 48 -16.98 -1.40 -2.31
C LEU A 48 -15.96 -0.47 -2.99
N GLU A 49 -14.70 -0.51 -2.60
CA GLU A 49 -13.62 0.13 -3.35
C GLU A 49 -12.68 -0.92 -4.00
N SER A 50 -12.06 -0.55 -5.09
CA SER A 50 -11.01 -1.36 -5.70
C SER A 50 -9.67 -1.16 -4.97
N ILE A 51 -8.73 -2.09 -5.16
CA ILE A 51 -7.36 -1.96 -4.62
C ILE A 51 -6.65 -0.68 -5.08
N VAL A 52 -6.95 -0.19 -6.29
CA VAL A 52 -6.43 1.07 -6.83
C VAL A 52 -7.02 2.26 -6.10
N GLN A 53 -8.34 2.29 -5.92
CA GLN A 53 -9.01 3.34 -5.16
C GLN A 53 -8.52 3.39 -3.71
N SER A 54 -8.33 2.22 -3.08
CA SER A 54 -7.81 2.12 -1.72
C SER A 54 -6.43 2.76 -1.59
N VAL A 55 -5.46 2.41 -2.44
CA VAL A 55 -4.10 2.95 -2.30
C VAL A 55 -4.06 4.45 -2.59
N GLU A 56 -4.84 4.95 -3.56
CA GLU A 56 -4.93 6.39 -3.84
C GLU A 56 -5.59 7.15 -2.66
N ARG A 57 -6.62 6.57 -2.04
CA ARG A 57 -7.26 7.11 -0.84
C ARG A 57 -6.29 7.19 0.33
N GLU A 58 -5.60 6.10 0.65
CA GLU A 58 -4.63 6.05 1.75
C GLU A 58 -3.51 7.09 1.59
N VAL A 59 -2.95 7.24 0.38
CA VAL A 59 -1.98 8.30 0.11
C VAL A 59 -2.56 9.67 0.43
N LYS A 60 -3.78 9.93 -0.02
CA LYS A 60 -4.44 11.23 0.21
C LYS A 60 -4.75 11.47 1.69
N GLU A 61 -5.29 10.49 2.38
CA GLU A 61 -5.69 10.61 3.79
C GLU A 61 -4.46 10.76 4.70
N GLU A 62 -3.46 9.92 4.55
CA GLU A 62 -2.28 9.92 5.43
C GLU A 62 -1.28 11.05 5.15
N THR A 63 -1.24 11.58 3.91
CA THR A 63 -0.15 12.49 3.50
C THR A 63 -0.61 13.78 2.83
N ASN A 64 -1.89 13.96 2.57
CA ASN A 64 -2.43 15.07 1.76
C ASN A 64 -1.89 15.15 0.31
N ILE A 65 -1.11 14.16 -0.13
CA ILE A 65 -0.65 14.02 -1.53
C ILE A 65 -1.77 13.40 -2.37
N VAL A 66 -1.95 13.90 -3.57
CA VAL A 66 -2.73 13.22 -4.61
C VAL A 66 -1.77 12.39 -5.45
N GLY A 67 -1.98 11.09 -5.46
CA GLY A 67 -1.22 10.12 -6.25
C GLY A 67 -2.09 9.37 -7.24
N ARG A 68 -1.45 8.79 -8.26
CA ARG A 68 -2.08 7.91 -9.23
C ARG A 68 -1.40 6.55 -9.21
N ALA A 69 -2.15 5.52 -8.89
CA ALA A 69 -1.63 4.16 -8.86
C ALA A 69 -1.32 3.64 -10.28
N GLY A 70 -0.19 2.98 -10.39
CA GLY A 70 0.31 2.33 -11.60
C GLY A 70 0.51 0.82 -11.39
N SER A 71 1.72 0.34 -11.67
CA SER A 71 2.08 -1.09 -11.57
C SER A 71 1.99 -1.62 -10.14
N MET A 72 1.66 -2.90 -10.00
CA MET A 72 1.79 -3.63 -8.75
C MET A 72 3.22 -4.16 -8.61
N LEU A 73 3.96 -3.68 -7.61
CA LEU A 73 5.38 -3.96 -7.44
C LEU A 73 5.68 -5.18 -6.58
N ALA A 74 4.83 -5.45 -5.60
CA ALA A 74 5.05 -6.53 -4.66
C ALA A 74 3.75 -7.03 -4.04
N VAL A 75 3.77 -8.30 -3.68
CA VAL A 75 2.73 -8.95 -2.88
C VAL A 75 3.40 -9.59 -1.67
N ARG A 76 2.88 -9.32 -0.48
CA ARG A 76 3.25 -10.02 0.74
C ARG A 76 2.02 -10.73 1.31
N ASN A 77 2.13 -12.00 1.59
CA ASN A 77 1.13 -12.70 2.39
C ASN A 77 1.73 -13.08 3.76
N ARG A 78 1.04 -12.72 4.83
CA ARG A 78 1.43 -13.03 6.19
C ARG A 78 0.31 -13.79 6.89
N VAL A 79 0.60 -15.02 7.27
CA VAL A 79 -0.33 -15.89 7.98
C VAL A 79 0.15 -16.06 9.42
N THR A 80 -0.75 -15.88 10.37
CA THR A 80 -0.54 -16.13 11.80
C THR A 80 -1.66 -17.03 12.31
N GLU A 81 -1.64 -17.41 13.57
CA GLU A 81 -2.73 -18.17 14.18
C GLU A 81 -4.06 -17.40 14.23
N THR A 82 -4.00 -16.09 14.12
CA THR A 82 -5.17 -15.20 14.32
C THR A 82 -5.56 -14.39 13.09
N ALA A 83 -4.76 -14.42 12.00
CA ALA A 83 -5.04 -13.61 10.80
C ALA A 83 -4.33 -14.16 9.56
N ASN A 84 -4.92 -13.92 8.40
CA ASN A 84 -4.31 -14.10 7.09
C ASN A 84 -4.39 -12.75 6.36
N ASP A 85 -3.23 -12.09 6.21
CA ASP A 85 -3.12 -10.75 5.66
C ASP A 85 -2.33 -10.74 4.35
N THR A 86 -2.97 -10.28 3.28
CA THR A 86 -2.35 -10.06 1.98
C THR A 86 -2.15 -8.56 1.77
N PHE A 87 -0.92 -8.17 1.46
CA PHE A 87 -0.55 -6.77 1.30
C PHE A 87 0.05 -6.53 -0.08
N LEU A 88 -0.51 -5.58 -0.82
CA LEU A 88 -0.17 -5.24 -2.18
C LEU A 88 0.55 -3.90 -2.22
N VAL A 89 1.74 -3.85 -2.80
CA VAL A 89 2.50 -2.59 -2.97
C VAL A 89 2.35 -2.10 -4.40
N PHE A 90 1.89 -0.87 -4.56
CA PHE A 90 1.73 -0.21 -5.85
C PHE A 90 2.78 0.87 -6.05
N GLN A 91 3.30 0.95 -7.27
CA GLN A 91 3.93 2.18 -7.72
C GLN A 91 2.85 3.26 -7.82
N VAL A 92 3.12 4.42 -7.23
CA VAL A 92 2.21 5.56 -7.26
C VAL A 92 2.94 6.76 -7.82
N ALA A 93 2.38 7.37 -8.87
CA ALA A 93 2.91 8.61 -9.43
C ALA A 93 2.37 9.82 -8.65
N TYR A 94 3.25 10.77 -8.33
CA TYR A 94 2.86 12.05 -7.75
C TYR A 94 2.05 12.88 -8.74
N VAL A 95 0.94 13.43 -8.31
CA VAL A 95 0.10 14.35 -9.08
C VAL A 95 0.15 15.75 -8.50
N SER A 96 -0.14 15.91 -7.21
CA SER A 96 -0.15 17.22 -6.54
C SER A 96 -0.15 17.08 -5.01
N GLY A 97 -0.07 18.20 -4.32
CA GLY A 97 -0.17 18.29 -2.86
C GLY A 97 1.17 18.47 -2.17
N ARG A 98 1.15 18.60 -0.86
CA ARG A 98 2.32 18.64 0.01
C ARG A 98 2.21 17.54 1.04
N ALA A 99 3.33 16.96 1.43
CA ALA A 99 3.36 15.95 2.47
C ALA A 99 3.00 16.59 3.83
N GLU A 100 1.79 16.33 4.27
CA GLU A 100 1.22 16.80 5.53
C GLU A 100 0.50 15.64 6.20
N PRO A 101 0.87 15.27 7.45
CA PRO A 101 0.20 14.18 8.17
C PRO A 101 -1.22 14.57 8.57
N ASP A 102 -2.11 13.59 8.65
CA ASP A 102 -3.47 13.77 9.18
C ASP A 102 -3.48 14.04 10.70
N ARG A 103 -2.38 13.74 11.39
CA ARG A 103 -2.15 13.91 12.84
C ARG A 103 -3.05 13.05 13.74
N ASN A 104 -3.81 12.17 13.16
CA ASN A 104 -4.64 11.20 13.86
C ASN A 104 -4.03 9.80 13.77
N GLU A 105 -3.96 9.25 12.57
CA GLU A 105 -3.36 7.96 12.29
C GLU A 105 -1.86 8.05 12.01
N VAL A 106 -1.42 9.19 11.51
CA VAL A 106 -0.05 9.50 11.09
C VAL A 106 0.45 10.76 11.79
N SER A 107 1.58 10.65 12.49
CA SER A 107 2.21 11.78 13.19
C SER A 107 3.13 12.61 12.29
N GLU A 108 3.75 11.97 11.30
CA GLU A 108 4.67 12.60 10.35
C GLU A 108 4.46 12.03 8.94
N ALA A 109 4.59 12.90 7.93
CA ALA A 109 4.61 12.52 6.51
C ALA A 109 5.71 13.32 5.81
N ALA A 110 6.61 12.65 5.11
CA ALA A 110 7.76 13.27 4.47
C ALA A 110 8.24 12.49 3.24
N PHE A 111 8.96 13.15 2.37
CA PHE A 111 9.83 12.52 1.39
C PHE A 111 11.21 12.32 2.03
N VAL A 112 11.72 11.09 2.00
CA VAL A 112 13.00 10.70 2.62
C VAL A 112 13.86 9.96 1.60
N PRO A 113 15.16 10.26 1.53
CA PRO A 113 16.07 9.59 0.59
C PRO A 113 16.04 8.06 0.75
N LEU A 114 16.03 7.35 -0.38
CA LEU A 114 15.99 5.88 -0.38
C LEU A 114 17.17 5.26 0.38
N GLU A 115 18.36 5.83 0.25
CA GLU A 115 19.58 5.34 0.93
C GLU A 115 19.44 5.45 2.46
N GLU A 116 18.84 6.51 2.95
CA GLU A 116 18.55 6.69 4.37
C GLU A 116 17.56 5.65 4.85
N LEU A 117 16.46 5.46 4.15
CA LEU A 117 15.43 4.48 4.51
C LEU A 117 15.96 3.04 4.48
N ALA A 118 16.86 2.71 3.57
CA ALA A 118 17.42 1.37 3.44
C ALA A 118 18.26 0.94 4.65
N THR A 119 18.88 1.90 5.33
CA THR A 119 19.85 1.64 6.41
C THR A 119 19.39 2.08 7.80
N SER A 120 18.41 2.98 7.87
CA SER A 120 17.95 3.56 9.14
C SER A 120 17.22 2.54 10.02
N VAL A 121 17.57 2.53 11.29
CA VAL A 121 16.83 1.78 12.33
C VAL A 121 15.43 2.36 12.59
N GLU A 122 15.21 3.60 12.19
CA GLU A 122 13.91 4.26 12.27
C GLU A 122 12.94 3.83 11.18
N SER A 123 13.43 3.13 10.15
CA SER A 123 12.58 2.53 9.13
C SER A 123 12.05 1.17 9.56
N ALA A 124 10.77 0.90 9.32
CA ALA A 124 10.19 -0.42 9.52
C ALA A 124 10.93 -1.47 8.68
N SER A 125 11.06 -2.69 9.18
CA SER A 125 11.80 -3.77 8.52
C SER A 125 11.29 -4.05 7.10
N PHE A 126 9.97 -4.00 6.92
CA PHE A 126 9.35 -4.16 5.60
C PHE A 126 9.73 -3.02 4.65
N THR A 127 9.73 -1.78 5.13
CA THR A 127 10.14 -0.60 4.32
C THR A 127 11.59 -0.73 3.88
N ARG A 128 12.52 -1.08 4.80
CA ARG A 128 13.92 -1.35 4.42
C ARG A 128 14.02 -2.43 3.36
N ALA A 129 13.28 -3.51 3.51
CA ALA A 129 13.32 -4.64 2.58
C ALA A 129 12.85 -4.26 1.17
N ILE A 130 11.74 -3.52 1.04
CA ILE A 130 11.23 -3.12 -0.27
C ILE A 130 12.11 -2.04 -0.91
N VAL A 131 12.60 -1.09 -0.14
CA VAL A 131 13.53 -0.05 -0.65
C VAL A 131 14.81 -0.68 -1.19
N ALA A 132 15.38 -1.66 -0.49
CA ALA A 132 16.60 -2.35 -0.93
C ALA A 132 16.41 -3.20 -2.20
N LYS A 133 15.18 -3.66 -2.47
CA LYS A 133 14.88 -4.59 -3.56
C LYS A 133 14.23 -3.94 -4.78
N LEU A 134 13.46 -2.88 -4.58
CA LEU A 134 12.74 -2.19 -5.65
C LEU A 134 13.56 -1.04 -6.25
N THR A 135 14.82 -1.29 -6.54
CA THR A 135 15.73 -0.29 -7.17
C THR A 135 15.34 0.00 -8.62
N HIS A 136 14.72 -0.95 -9.30
CA HIS A 136 14.21 -0.81 -10.67
C HIS A 136 12.83 -1.46 -10.69
N PRO A 137 11.77 -0.74 -10.32
CA PRO A 137 10.45 -1.32 -10.16
C PRO A 137 9.81 -1.63 -11.51
N GLU A 138 10.06 -2.81 -12.02
CA GLU A 138 9.22 -3.44 -13.03
C GLU A 138 8.19 -4.29 -12.28
N GLY A 139 6.93 -3.93 -12.37
CA GLY A 139 5.82 -4.62 -11.72
C GLY A 139 4.86 -5.19 -12.74
N LEU A 140 3.85 -5.86 -12.23
CA LEU A 140 2.70 -6.26 -13.03
C LEU A 140 1.92 -5.02 -13.45
N HIS A 141 1.60 -4.92 -14.73
CA HIS A 141 0.84 -3.80 -15.28
C HIS A 141 -0.65 -4.12 -15.34
N LEU A 142 -1.48 -3.10 -15.23
CA LEU A 142 -2.92 -3.25 -15.43
C LEU A 142 -3.18 -3.62 -16.89
N ASP A 143 -3.75 -4.80 -17.10
CA ASP A 143 -4.14 -5.29 -18.41
C ASP A 143 -5.48 -4.68 -18.84
N PRO A 144 -5.63 -4.28 -20.11
CA PRO A 144 -6.89 -3.72 -20.63
C PRO A 144 -8.00 -4.77 -20.84
N TYR A 145 -7.80 -5.99 -20.38
CA TYR A 145 -8.77 -7.08 -20.52
C TYR A 145 -10.16 -6.66 -20.01
N GLN A 146 -11.16 -6.92 -20.82
CA GLN A 146 -12.56 -6.75 -20.43
C GLN A 146 -13.18 -8.12 -20.21
N PRO A 147 -13.74 -8.40 -19.01
CA PRO A 147 -14.43 -9.65 -18.77
C PRO A 147 -15.66 -9.79 -19.70
N PRO A 148 -16.17 -11.01 -19.94
CA PRO A 148 -17.45 -11.21 -20.59
C PRO A 148 -18.57 -10.42 -19.92
N PRO A 149 -19.75 -10.23 -20.58
CA PRO A 149 -20.86 -9.51 -19.99
C PRO A 149 -21.16 -9.99 -18.58
N ASP A 150 -21.00 -9.11 -17.64
CA ASP A 150 -20.89 -9.41 -16.24
C ASP A 150 -22.17 -9.09 -15.46
N PRO A 151 -22.34 -9.60 -14.25
CA PRO A 151 -23.45 -9.24 -13.39
C PRO A 151 -23.65 -7.74 -13.32
N LYS A 152 -24.91 -7.31 -13.26
CA LYS A 152 -25.30 -5.88 -13.24
C LYS A 152 -24.71 -5.09 -12.06
N ASP A 153 -24.08 -5.78 -11.11
CA ASP A 153 -23.51 -5.25 -9.88
C ASP A 153 -21.99 -5.23 -9.86
N LEU A 154 -21.32 -5.61 -10.96
CA LEU A 154 -19.85 -5.49 -11.05
C LEU A 154 -19.41 -4.03 -10.91
N ARG A 155 -18.54 -3.77 -9.92
CA ARG A 155 -18.01 -2.42 -9.64
C ARG A 155 -16.59 -2.22 -10.13
N ALA A 156 -15.79 -3.28 -10.14
CA ALA A 156 -14.42 -3.25 -10.65
C ALA A 156 -13.97 -4.65 -11.05
N TYR A 157 -13.22 -4.72 -12.13
CA TYR A 157 -12.45 -5.89 -12.54
C TYR A 157 -11.06 -5.42 -12.95
N LEU A 158 -10.05 -5.81 -12.20
CA LEU A 158 -8.67 -5.41 -12.44
C LEU A 158 -7.82 -6.66 -12.60
N LEU A 159 -7.15 -6.78 -13.73
CA LEU A 159 -6.22 -7.85 -14.04
C LEU A 159 -4.83 -7.24 -14.19
N TYR A 160 -3.86 -7.74 -13.43
CA TYR A 160 -2.46 -7.33 -13.51
C TYR A 160 -1.62 -8.47 -14.07
N LEU A 161 -0.90 -8.21 -15.15
CA LEU A 161 0.00 -9.12 -15.85
C LEU A 161 1.40 -8.55 -15.98
#